data_b65a8e3c0cd7d3a048f1bce93980c70d
#
_entry.id   b65a8e3c0cd7d3a048f1bce93980c70d
#
_cell.length_a   1.000
_cell.length_b   1.000
_cell.length_c   1.000
_cell.angle_alpha   90.00
_cell.angle_beta   90.00
_cell.angle_gamma   90.00
#
_symmetry.space_group_name_H-M   'P 1'
#
loop_
_entity.id
_entity.type
_entity.pdbx_description
1 polymer ?
#
loop_
_entity_poly.entity_id
_entity_poly.type
_entity_poly.pdbx_seq_one_letter_code
_entity_poly.pdbx_strand_id
1 'polypeptide(L)'
;MLEGVLRYPYGVLVVNDGSTDDTAAILTQYPSITTITHPKNQGKGKALQTGFEQARAMGYDYALTLDSDGQHYPEDIPVFIEALATEESPVLLVGNRDMQQEGVPKKSSFGHRFSNFWFRLETGVALPDTQSGFRLYPLHFIPKKYYTRKFEFEIEILVRSSWRGIVVKSVPIRVLYDPAERVSHFRPFRDFTRISILNTVLVVLTFLYIKPRNFFQEERQKSFKQFVKENILESDSSKEVKACSVALGVFFGIAPFWGLQTVLTIALAVFFRLNKTLAFICSNVSIPPMIPILILASLKIGAFITGGQVLPEGEINMDYVKSHLLQYLVGSMVLAITAAVVLGGATYLLLKKRQK
;
A
#
# COMPACT_ATOMS: atom_id res chain seq x y z
N MET A 1 -24.52 -20.78 -15.36
CA MET A 1 -23.11 -20.44 -15.04
C MET A 1 -22.17 -21.62 -15.30
N LEU A 2 -22.24 -22.73 -14.54
CA LEU A 2 -21.29 -23.85 -14.63
C LEU A 2 -21.23 -24.48 -16.04
N GLU A 3 -22.37 -24.72 -16.68
CA GLU A 3 -22.41 -25.23 -18.05
C GLU A 3 -21.74 -24.31 -19.07
N GLY A 4 -21.83 -22.98 -18.86
CA GLY A 4 -21.14 -22.02 -19.70
C GLY A 4 -19.61 -22.11 -19.54
N VAL A 5 -19.12 -22.27 -18.30
CA VAL A 5 -17.68 -22.42 -18.02
C VAL A 5 -17.14 -23.73 -18.58
N LEU A 6 -17.91 -24.82 -18.50
CA LEU A 6 -17.50 -26.15 -18.99
C LEU A 6 -17.41 -26.27 -20.52
N ARG A 7 -17.83 -25.24 -21.28
CA ARG A 7 -17.60 -25.17 -22.74
C ARG A 7 -16.13 -24.91 -23.10
N TYR A 8 -15.34 -24.45 -22.13
CA TYR A 8 -13.92 -24.13 -22.35
C TYR A 8 -13.03 -25.29 -21.89
N PRO A 9 -11.90 -25.54 -22.56
CA PRO A 9 -11.01 -26.68 -22.29
C PRO A 9 -10.08 -26.42 -21.08
N TYR A 10 -10.61 -25.85 -20.00
CA TYR A 10 -9.84 -25.55 -18.80
C TYR A 10 -10.31 -26.41 -17.61
N GLY A 11 -9.41 -26.71 -16.68
CA GLY A 11 -9.79 -27.37 -15.44
C GLY A 11 -10.71 -26.49 -14.60
N VAL A 12 -11.83 -27.05 -14.15
CA VAL A 12 -12.81 -26.35 -13.33
C VAL A 12 -12.74 -26.84 -11.90
N LEU A 13 -12.49 -25.91 -10.97
CA LEU A 13 -12.44 -26.16 -9.54
C LEU A 13 -13.55 -25.37 -8.84
N VAL A 14 -14.44 -26.05 -8.16
CA VAL A 14 -15.53 -25.46 -7.38
C VAL A 14 -15.26 -25.63 -5.90
N VAL A 15 -15.27 -24.51 -5.15
CA VAL A 15 -15.19 -24.55 -3.69
C VAL A 15 -16.58 -24.25 -3.11
N ASN A 16 -17.21 -25.28 -2.58
CA ASN A 16 -18.46 -25.16 -1.84
C ASN A 16 -18.16 -24.73 -0.40
N ASP A 17 -18.44 -23.47 -0.06
CA ASP A 17 -18.16 -22.91 1.26
C ASP A 17 -19.26 -23.22 2.29
N GLY A 18 -19.60 -24.50 2.41
CA GLY A 18 -20.57 -25.01 3.38
C GLY A 18 -22.00 -24.58 3.08
N SER A 19 -22.43 -24.71 1.82
CA SER A 19 -23.80 -24.50 1.42
C SER A 19 -24.75 -25.48 2.13
N THR A 20 -25.94 -25.00 2.49
CA THR A 20 -26.97 -25.78 3.20
C THR A 20 -28.17 -26.13 2.32
N ASP A 21 -28.12 -25.77 1.06
CA ASP A 21 -29.09 -26.05 0.00
C ASP A 21 -28.63 -27.23 -0.88
N ASP A 22 -29.30 -27.44 -2.02
CA ASP A 22 -29.01 -28.52 -2.95
C ASP A 22 -27.69 -28.39 -3.73
N THR A 23 -26.88 -27.38 -3.45
CA THR A 23 -25.61 -27.11 -4.16
C THR A 23 -24.70 -28.35 -4.21
N ALA A 24 -24.55 -29.06 -3.10
CA ALA A 24 -23.71 -30.26 -3.05
C ALA A 24 -24.23 -31.37 -3.97
N ALA A 25 -25.54 -31.59 -3.97
CA ALA A 25 -26.18 -32.58 -4.82
C ALA A 25 -26.07 -32.21 -6.32
N ILE A 26 -26.23 -30.94 -6.65
CA ILE A 26 -26.06 -30.44 -8.02
C ILE A 26 -24.63 -30.66 -8.51
N LEU A 27 -23.61 -30.35 -7.68
CA LEU A 27 -22.21 -30.52 -8.07
C LEU A 27 -21.80 -31.96 -8.35
N THR A 28 -22.48 -32.96 -7.74
CA THR A 28 -22.23 -34.39 -8.04
C THR A 28 -22.65 -34.79 -9.46
N GLN A 29 -23.49 -33.99 -10.12
CA GLN A 29 -23.93 -34.23 -11.50
C GLN A 29 -22.83 -33.87 -12.53
N TYR A 30 -21.76 -33.24 -12.10
CA TYR A 30 -20.67 -32.78 -12.97
C TYR A 30 -19.34 -33.48 -12.61
N PRO A 31 -19.14 -34.71 -13.08
CA PRO A 31 -17.95 -35.51 -12.73
C PRO A 31 -16.63 -34.94 -13.29
N SER A 32 -16.69 -34.02 -14.25
CA SER A 32 -15.53 -33.39 -14.86
C SER A 32 -14.95 -32.25 -14.02
N ILE A 33 -15.62 -31.80 -12.95
CA ILE A 33 -15.14 -30.74 -12.08
C ILE A 33 -14.44 -31.30 -10.84
N THR A 34 -13.48 -30.57 -10.32
CA THR A 34 -12.92 -30.83 -8.99
C THR A 34 -13.71 -30.04 -7.95
N THR A 35 -14.32 -30.72 -6.99
CA THR A 35 -15.11 -30.08 -5.94
C THR A 35 -14.41 -30.20 -4.59
N ILE A 36 -14.32 -29.07 -3.85
CA ILE A 36 -13.88 -29.05 -2.45
C ILE A 36 -15.03 -28.50 -1.63
N THR A 37 -15.40 -29.18 -0.54
CA THR A 37 -16.48 -28.75 0.34
C THR A 37 -15.95 -28.43 1.72
N HIS A 38 -16.20 -27.22 2.20
CA HIS A 38 -15.94 -26.83 3.59
C HIS A 38 -17.07 -27.36 4.51
N PRO A 39 -16.76 -27.82 5.72
CA PRO A 39 -17.77 -28.33 6.63
C PRO A 39 -18.74 -27.26 7.15
N LYS A 40 -18.39 -26.00 7.02
CA LYS A 40 -19.22 -24.81 7.34
C LYS A 40 -18.71 -23.60 6.57
N ASN A 41 -19.56 -22.59 6.43
CA ASN A 41 -19.19 -21.32 5.79
C ASN A 41 -18.03 -20.65 6.51
N GLN A 42 -16.91 -20.47 5.80
CA GLN A 42 -15.68 -19.82 6.26
C GLN A 42 -15.48 -18.43 5.64
N GLY A 43 -16.28 -18.10 4.63
CA GLY A 43 -16.29 -16.84 3.90
C GLY A 43 -15.57 -16.90 2.56
N LYS A 44 -16.01 -16.03 1.63
CA LYS A 44 -15.54 -15.97 0.23
C LYS A 44 -14.02 -15.98 0.12
N GLY A 45 -13.32 -15.17 0.94
CA GLY A 45 -11.86 -15.11 0.92
C GLY A 45 -11.20 -16.43 1.32
N LYS A 46 -11.78 -17.20 2.27
CA LYS A 46 -11.24 -18.52 2.62
C LYS A 46 -11.49 -19.54 1.51
N ALA A 47 -12.65 -19.48 0.87
CA ALA A 47 -12.96 -20.33 -0.28
C ALA A 47 -11.96 -20.08 -1.43
N LEU A 48 -11.69 -18.82 -1.76
CA LEU A 48 -10.68 -18.47 -2.76
C LEU A 48 -9.26 -18.96 -2.38
N GLN A 49 -8.85 -18.80 -1.11
CA GLN A 49 -7.56 -19.32 -0.63
C GLN A 49 -7.46 -20.83 -0.82
N THR A 50 -8.51 -21.58 -0.45
CA THR A 50 -8.59 -23.05 -0.63
C THR A 50 -8.49 -23.39 -2.12
N GLY A 51 -9.21 -22.68 -2.98
CA GLY A 51 -9.14 -22.86 -4.43
C GLY A 51 -7.74 -22.62 -5.00
N PHE A 52 -7.07 -21.54 -4.57
CA PHE A 52 -5.69 -21.25 -5.01
C PHE A 52 -4.67 -22.27 -4.50
N GLU A 53 -4.82 -22.78 -3.28
CA GLU A 53 -3.95 -23.82 -2.73
C GLU A 53 -4.10 -25.11 -3.55
N GLN A 54 -5.32 -25.53 -3.84
CA GLN A 54 -5.60 -26.72 -4.62
C GLN A 54 -5.14 -26.57 -6.08
N ALA A 55 -5.41 -25.44 -6.72
CA ALA A 55 -4.98 -25.20 -8.10
C ALA A 55 -3.45 -25.25 -8.23
N ARG A 56 -2.71 -24.70 -7.25
CA ARG A 56 -1.24 -24.84 -7.19
C ARG A 56 -0.81 -26.31 -7.03
N ALA A 57 -1.51 -27.06 -6.16
CA ALA A 57 -1.21 -28.48 -5.95
C ALA A 57 -1.44 -29.33 -7.21
N MET A 58 -2.39 -28.89 -8.04
CA MET A 58 -2.69 -29.50 -9.35
C MET A 58 -1.72 -29.05 -10.46
N GLY A 59 -0.79 -28.13 -10.18
CA GLY A 59 0.24 -27.68 -11.12
C GLY A 59 -0.20 -26.54 -12.05
N TYR A 60 -1.29 -25.84 -11.74
CA TYR A 60 -1.71 -24.68 -12.54
C TYR A 60 -0.88 -23.43 -12.19
N ASP A 61 -0.50 -22.69 -13.22
CA ASP A 61 0.21 -21.41 -13.11
C ASP A 61 -0.74 -20.24 -12.82
N TYR A 62 -1.95 -20.29 -13.36
CA TYR A 62 -2.97 -19.27 -13.26
C TYR A 62 -4.30 -19.83 -12.79
N ALA A 63 -5.07 -19.02 -12.11
CA ALA A 63 -6.47 -19.30 -11.79
C ALA A 63 -7.35 -18.11 -12.16
N LEU A 64 -8.39 -18.39 -12.93
CA LEU A 64 -9.47 -17.44 -13.25
C LEU A 64 -10.62 -17.69 -12.29
N THR A 65 -11.03 -16.66 -11.54
CA THR A 65 -12.13 -16.74 -10.59
C THR A 65 -13.40 -16.13 -11.15
N LEU A 66 -14.52 -16.76 -10.93
CA LEU A 66 -15.88 -16.25 -11.21
C LEU A 66 -16.76 -16.39 -9.97
N ASP A 67 -17.58 -15.38 -9.70
CA ASP A 67 -18.62 -15.49 -8.69
C ASP A 67 -19.79 -16.34 -9.22
N SER A 68 -20.35 -17.19 -8.36
CA SER A 68 -21.43 -18.13 -8.73
C SER A 68 -22.82 -17.49 -8.75
N ASP A 69 -22.91 -16.17 -8.55
CA ASP A 69 -24.19 -15.42 -8.47
C ASP A 69 -24.84 -15.14 -9.83
N GLY A 70 -24.25 -15.61 -10.92
CA GLY A 70 -24.80 -15.46 -12.27
C GLY A 70 -24.56 -14.08 -12.90
N GLN A 71 -23.90 -13.16 -12.22
CA GLN A 71 -23.70 -11.80 -12.74
C GLN A 71 -22.64 -11.73 -13.85
N HIS A 72 -21.69 -12.66 -13.89
CA HIS A 72 -20.63 -12.70 -14.88
C HIS A 72 -20.96 -13.66 -16.04
N TYR A 73 -20.56 -13.26 -17.24
CA TYR A 73 -20.72 -14.07 -18.44
C TYR A 73 -19.50 -14.97 -18.65
N PRO A 74 -19.67 -16.32 -18.66
CA PRO A 74 -18.56 -17.24 -19.01
C PRO A 74 -17.94 -16.94 -20.38
N GLU A 75 -18.69 -16.35 -21.29
CA GLU A 75 -18.26 -15.96 -22.63
C GLU A 75 -17.17 -14.84 -22.61
N ASP A 76 -16.89 -14.25 -21.46
CA ASP A 76 -15.80 -13.30 -21.29
C ASP A 76 -14.48 -13.97 -20.85
N ILE A 77 -14.45 -15.30 -20.60
CA ILE A 77 -13.23 -16.06 -20.30
C ILE A 77 -12.13 -15.83 -21.37
N PRO A 78 -12.42 -15.89 -22.69
CA PRO A 78 -11.43 -15.65 -23.73
C PRO A 78 -10.74 -14.28 -23.61
N VAL A 79 -11.44 -13.24 -23.17
CA VAL A 79 -10.88 -11.89 -23.03
C VAL A 79 -9.68 -11.89 -22.04
N PHE A 80 -9.77 -12.66 -20.95
CA PHE A 80 -8.66 -12.81 -20.01
C PHE A 80 -7.50 -13.62 -20.59
N ILE A 81 -7.81 -14.66 -21.37
CA ILE A 81 -6.79 -15.53 -21.97
C ILE A 81 -6.04 -14.77 -23.08
N GLU A 82 -6.74 -14.02 -23.93
CA GLU A 82 -6.14 -13.18 -24.95
C GLU A 82 -5.27 -12.08 -24.32
N ALA A 83 -5.76 -11.42 -23.27
CA ALA A 83 -4.98 -10.44 -22.54
C ALA A 83 -3.73 -11.05 -21.88
N LEU A 84 -3.84 -12.25 -21.31
CA LEU A 84 -2.69 -12.97 -20.74
C LEU A 84 -1.65 -13.32 -21.79
N ALA A 85 -2.07 -13.74 -23.00
CA ALA A 85 -1.16 -14.13 -24.09
C ALA A 85 -0.28 -12.97 -24.59
N THR A 86 -0.65 -11.72 -24.31
CA THR A 86 0.13 -10.54 -24.67
C THR A 86 1.14 -10.11 -23.61
N GLU A 87 1.14 -10.76 -22.43
CA GLU A 87 1.98 -10.35 -21.30
C GLU A 87 3.27 -11.18 -21.23
N GLU A 88 4.40 -10.50 -21.15
CA GLU A 88 5.72 -11.13 -21.02
C GLU A 88 6.08 -11.46 -19.56
N SER A 89 5.34 -10.91 -18.61
CA SER A 89 5.59 -11.06 -17.17
C SER A 89 4.31 -11.48 -16.43
N PRO A 90 4.44 -12.05 -15.22
CA PRO A 90 3.28 -12.42 -14.42
C PRO A 90 2.35 -11.22 -14.16
N VAL A 91 1.10 -11.35 -14.58
CA VAL A 91 0.08 -10.31 -14.50
C VAL A 91 -1.14 -10.79 -13.70
N LEU A 92 -1.74 -9.88 -12.93
CA LEU A 92 -3.05 -10.06 -12.32
C LEU A 92 -4.06 -9.22 -13.12
N LEU A 93 -5.04 -9.89 -13.74
CA LEU A 93 -6.07 -9.23 -14.52
C LEU A 93 -7.35 -9.12 -13.72
N VAL A 94 -8.00 -7.96 -13.77
CA VAL A 94 -9.26 -7.67 -13.08
C VAL A 94 -10.30 -7.28 -14.11
N GLY A 95 -11.45 -7.94 -14.09
CA GLY A 95 -12.55 -7.60 -14.96
C GLY A 95 -13.09 -6.20 -14.64
N ASN A 96 -13.16 -5.34 -15.65
CA ASN A 96 -13.70 -4.00 -15.56
C ASN A 96 -15.13 -3.97 -16.06
N ARG A 97 -16.08 -3.77 -15.14
CA ARG A 97 -17.50 -3.66 -15.43
C ARG A 97 -17.80 -2.23 -15.89
N ASP A 98 -18.61 -2.11 -16.93
CA ASP A 98 -19.13 -0.80 -17.31
C ASP A 98 -20.15 -0.29 -16.27
N MET A 99 -19.69 0.60 -15.40
CA MET A 99 -20.51 1.20 -14.34
C MET A 99 -21.39 2.36 -14.83
N GLN A 100 -21.37 2.67 -16.14
CA GLN A 100 -22.20 3.69 -16.75
C GLN A 100 -23.44 3.11 -17.45
N GLN A 101 -23.59 1.78 -17.47
CA GLN A 101 -24.77 1.12 -18.05
C GLN A 101 -26.05 1.49 -17.29
N GLU A 102 -27.15 1.56 -18.02
CA GLU A 102 -28.48 1.72 -17.43
C GLU A 102 -28.78 0.57 -16.47
N GLY A 103 -29.31 0.88 -15.28
CA GLY A 103 -29.61 -0.10 -14.23
C GLY A 103 -28.59 -0.23 -13.10
N VAL A 104 -27.41 0.40 -13.20
CA VAL A 104 -26.41 0.38 -12.13
C VAL A 104 -26.87 1.23 -10.93
N PRO A 105 -27.04 0.66 -9.72
CA PRO A 105 -27.48 1.41 -8.55
C PRO A 105 -26.44 2.48 -8.12
N LYS A 106 -26.89 3.70 -7.83
CA LYS A 106 -26.02 4.81 -7.37
C LYS A 106 -25.16 4.46 -6.15
N LYS A 107 -25.65 3.61 -5.24
CA LYS A 107 -24.89 3.10 -4.07
C LYS A 107 -23.72 2.22 -4.49
N SER A 108 -23.87 1.42 -5.54
CA SER A 108 -22.78 0.60 -6.10
C SER A 108 -21.66 1.48 -6.65
N SER A 109 -22.02 2.56 -7.34
CA SER A 109 -21.08 3.54 -7.89
C SER A 109 -20.25 4.28 -6.82
N PHE A 110 -20.81 4.54 -5.63
CA PHE A 110 -20.05 5.12 -4.51
C PHE A 110 -19.03 4.14 -3.96
N GLY A 111 -19.44 2.90 -3.64
CA GLY A 111 -18.54 1.86 -3.14
C GLY A 111 -17.38 1.58 -4.09
N HIS A 112 -17.67 1.57 -5.38
CA HIS A 112 -16.71 1.40 -6.46
C HIS A 112 -15.65 2.52 -6.48
N ARG A 113 -16.07 3.80 -6.48
CA ARG A 113 -15.13 4.94 -6.42
C ARG A 113 -14.31 4.95 -5.13
N PHE A 114 -14.92 4.61 -4.01
CA PHE A 114 -14.24 4.50 -2.72
C PHE A 114 -13.14 3.44 -2.76
N SER A 115 -13.43 2.23 -3.25
CA SER A 115 -12.45 1.15 -3.36
C SER A 115 -11.29 1.50 -4.30
N ASN A 116 -11.59 2.08 -5.47
CA ASN A 116 -10.56 2.51 -6.44
C ASN A 116 -9.65 3.61 -5.88
N PHE A 117 -10.20 4.55 -5.10
CA PHE A 117 -9.43 5.60 -4.45
C PHE A 117 -8.41 4.99 -3.46
N TRP A 118 -8.85 4.09 -2.58
CA TRP A 118 -7.96 3.47 -1.59
C TRP A 118 -6.90 2.60 -2.25
N PHE A 119 -7.27 1.79 -3.22
CA PHE A 119 -6.32 0.99 -3.98
C PHE A 119 -5.23 1.85 -4.63
N ARG A 120 -5.61 2.97 -5.26
CA ARG A 120 -4.66 3.90 -5.86
C ARG A 120 -3.74 4.54 -4.81
N LEU A 121 -4.26 4.90 -3.64
CA LEU A 121 -3.47 5.46 -2.53
C LEU A 121 -2.44 4.45 -2.00
N GLU A 122 -2.83 3.19 -1.87
CA GLU A 122 -2.05 2.10 -1.31
C GLU A 122 -1.00 1.55 -2.27
N THR A 123 -1.26 1.59 -3.57
CA THR A 123 -0.39 0.95 -4.58
C THR A 123 0.23 1.92 -5.57
N GLY A 124 -0.38 3.09 -5.78
CA GLY A 124 -0.06 4.00 -6.87
C GLY A 124 -0.67 3.61 -8.22
N VAL A 125 -1.29 2.43 -8.35
CA VAL A 125 -1.90 1.92 -9.58
C VAL A 125 -3.34 2.41 -9.68
N ALA A 126 -3.71 2.95 -10.84
CA ALA A 126 -5.10 3.33 -11.12
C ALA A 126 -5.82 2.18 -11.83
N LEU A 127 -6.83 1.62 -11.20
CA LEU A 127 -7.75 0.65 -11.81
C LEU A 127 -9.14 1.26 -11.92
N PRO A 128 -9.85 1.00 -13.03
CA PRO A 128 -11.23 1.45 -13.19
C PRO A 128 -12.21 0.65 -12.33
N ASP A 129 -11.93 -0.62 -12.04
CA ASP A 129 -12.75 -1.48 -11.18
C ASP A 129 -11.87 -2.37 -10.30
N THR A 130 -11.94 -2.16 -8.97
CA THR A 130 -11.24 -2.97 -7.97
C THR A 130 -12.16 -3.93 -7.22
N GLN A 131 -13.46 -3.97 -7.54
CA GLN A 131 -14.45 -4.77 -6.82
C GLN A 131 -14.96 -5.98 -7.59
N SER A 132 -14.66 -6.11 -8.89
CA SER A 132 -15.05 -7.29 -9.67
C SER A 132 -14.41 -8.55 -9.08
N GLY A 133 -15.18 -9.63 -8.93
CA GLY A 133 -14.70 -10.96 -8.55
C GLY A 133 -14.19 -11.79 -9.73
N PHE A 134 -14.39 -11.31 -10.96
CA PHE A 134 -13.88 -11.96 -12.17
C PHE A 134 -12.44 -11.55 -12.40
N ARG A 135 -11.49 -12.40 -11.99
CA ARG A 135 -10.06 -12.06 -11.96
C ARG A 135 -9.18 -13.24 -12.35
N LEU A 136 -8.08 -12.97 -13.03
CA LEU A 136 -7.03 -13.94 -13.33
C LEU A 136 -5.81 -13.69 -12.43
N TYR A 137 -5.42 -14.71 -11.69
CA TYR A 137 -4.33 -14.63 -10.70
C TYR A 137 -3.13 -15.47 -11.10
N PRO A 138 -1.90 -14.93 -11.08
CA PRO A 138 -0.67 -15.69 -11.26
C PRO A 138 -0.33 -16.44 -9.96
N LEU A 139 -0.70 -17.70 -9.85
CA LEU A 139 -0.75 -18.48 -8.61
C LEU A 139 0.59 -18.55 -7.86
N HIS A 140 1.70 -18.66 -8.58
CA HIS A 140 3.03 -18.78 -7.96
C HIS A 140 3.56 -17.44 -7.41
N PHE A 141 3.03 -16.31 -7.86
CA PHE A 141 3.53 -14.97 -7.53
C PHE A 141 2.68 -14.26 -6.46
N ILE A 142 1.37 -14.55 -6.38
CA ILE A 142 0.51 -13.95 -5.35
C ILE A 142 0.94 -14.38 -3.94
N PRO A 143 0.61 -13.62 -2.89
CA PRO A 143 0.91 -14.00 -1.51
C PRO A 143 0.38 -15.40 -1.17
N LYS A 144 1.14 -16.17 -0.38
CA LYS A 144 0.71 -17.49 0.08
C LYS A 144 -0.06 -17.47 1.41
N LYS A 145 0.10 -16.39 2.19
CA LYS A 145 -0.57 -16.22 3.49
C LYS A 145 -1.33 -14.91 3.52
N TYR A 146 -2.54 -14.94 4.05
CA TYR A 146 -3.44 -13.81 4.13
C TYR A 146 -3.99 -13.66 5.55
N TYR A 147 -4.38 -12.44 5.92
CA TYR A 147 -4.92 -12.11 7.24
C TYR A 147 -6.44 -12.09 7.24
N THR A 148 -7.05 -11.90 6.08
CA THR A 148 -8.50 -11.77 5.90
C THR A 148 -9.10 -13.03 5.27
N ARG A 149 -10.40 -13.27 5.52
CA ARG A 149 -11.09 -14.51 5.09
C ARG A 149 -12.44 -14.28 4.41
N LYS A 150 -12.96 -13.03 4.42
CA LYS A 150 -14.28 -12.70 3.88
C LYS A 150 -14.14 -11.80 2.65
N PHE A 151 -15.05 -10.82 2.47
CA PHE A 151 -15.02 -9.91 1.32
C PHE A 151 -13.77 -9.03 1.27
N GLU A 152 -13.24 -8.66 2.43
CA GLU A 152 -12.01 -7.86 2.53
C GLU A 152 -10.78 -8.55 1.94
N PHE A 153 -10.80 -9.87 1.80
CA PHE A 153 -9.72 -10.64 1.17
C PHE A 153 -9.42 -10.20 -0.26
N GLU A 154 -10.45 -9.85 -1.03
CA GLU A 154 -10.28 -9.44 -2.43
C GLU A 154 -9.53 -8.12 -2.57
N ILE A 155 -9.60 -7.26 -1.54
CA ILE A 155 -8.79 -6.04 -1.45
C ILE A 155 -7.37 -6.40 -1.00
N GLU A 156 -7.23 -7.21 0.04
CA GLU A 156 -5.92 -7.61 0.56
C GLU A 156 -5.04 -8.27 -0.51
N ILE A 157 -5.59 -9.23 -1.26
CA ILE A 157 -4.83 -9.94 -2.29
C ILE A 157 -4.39 -9.00 -3.40
N LEU A 158 -5.27 -8.08 -3.83
CA LEU A 158 -4.98 -7.14 -4.91
C LEU A 158 -3.87 -6.16 -4.52
N VAL A 159 -3.98 -5.53 -3.35
CA VAL A 159 -2.99 -4.58 -2.84
C VAL A 159 -1.65 -5.26 -2.60
N ARG A 160 -1.64 -6.41 -1.91
CA ARG A 160 -0.39 -7.12 -1.57
C ARG A 160 0.29 -7.76 -2.78
N SER A 161 -0.46 -8.11 -3.82
CA SER A 161 0.10 -8.54 -5.11
C SER A 161 0.80 -7.39 -5.80
N SER A 162 0.19 -6.21 -5.85
CA SER A 162 0.82 -4.99 -6.37
C SER A 162 2.09 -4.61 -5.60
N TRP A 163 2.10 -4.70 -4.26
CA TRP A 163 3.30 -4.45 -3.44
C TRP A 163 4.46 -5.43 -3.69
N ARG A 164 4.16 -6.60 -4.27
CA ARG A 164 5.17 -7.58 -4.71
C ARG A 164 5.70 -7.31 -6.11
N GLY A 165 5.23 -6.26 -6.75
CA GLY A 165 5.63 -5.90 -8.11
C GLY A 165 4.87 -6.65 -9.20
N ILE A 166 3.79 -7.39 -8.86
CA ILE A 166 2.92 -7.99 -9.88
C ILE A 166 2.19 -6.86 -10.59
N VAL A 167 2.29 -6.84 -11.91
CA VAL A 167 1.54 -5.91 -12.75
C VAL A 167 0.05 -6.20 -12.62
N VAL A 168 -0.74 -5.17 -12.32
CA VAL A 168 -2.20 -5.29 -12.20
C VAL A 168 -2.84 -4.49 -13.32
N LYS A 169 -3.62 -5.16 -14.16
CA LYS A 169 -4.32 -4.57 -15.30
C LYS A 169 -5.81 -4.88 -15.26
N SER A 170 -6.59 -4.11 -15.99
CA SER A 170 -8.03 -4.38 -16.17
C SER A 170 -8.33 -4.86 -17.57
N VAL A 171 -9.32 -5.73 -17.70
CA VAL A 171 -9.88 -6.19 -18.97
C VAL A 171 -11.39 -5.90 -19.00
N PRO A 172 -11.96 -5.46 -20.14
CA PRO A 172 -13.39 -5.17 -20.21
C PRO A 172 -14.19 -6.46 -20.10
N ILE A 173 -15.23 -6.46 -19.27
CA ILE A 173 -16.18 -7.57 -19.12
C ILE A 173 -17.61 -7.06 -19.12
N ARG A 174 -18.53 -7.93 -19.52
CA ARG A 174 -19.95 -7.71 -19.39
C ARG A 174 -20.43 -8.11 -18.00
N VAL A 175 -21.49 -7.49 -17.53
CA VAL A 175 -22.13 -7.84 -16.26
C VAL A 175 -23.64 -7.77 -16.42
N LEU A 176 -24.34 -8.76 -15.87
CA LEU A 176 -25.81 -8.77 -15.79
C LEU A 176 -26.23 -8.04 -14.52
N TYR A 177 -26.90 -6.90 -14.69
CA TYR A 177 -27.57 -6.20 -13.60
C TYR A 177 -29.08 -6.50 -13.67
N ASP A 178 -29.51 -7.63 -13.13
CA ASP A 178 -30.94 -7.88 -12.93
C ASP A 178 -31.32 -7.57 -11.47
N PRO A 179 -32.11 -6.51 -11.22
CA PRO A 179 -32.57 -6.18 -9.87
C PRO A 179 -33.41 -7.26 -9.22
N ALA A 180 -34.07 -8.15 -10.00
CA ALA A 180 -34.97 -9.20 -9.52
C ALA A 180 -34.21 -10.46 -9.05
N GLU A 181 -33.02 -10.75 -9.64
CA GLU A 181 -32.22 -11.94 -9.33
C GLU A 181 -31.03 -11.68 -8.41
N ARG A 182 -30.81 -10.42 -8.00
CA ARG A 182 -29.62 -10.05 -7.23
C ARG A 182 -29.69 -10.54 -5.78
N VAL A 183 -29.01 -11.63 -5.47
CA VAL A 183 -28.75 -12.09 -4.11
C VAL A 183 -27.41 -11.51 -3.63
N SER A 184 -27.45 -10.47 -2.81
CA SER A 184 -26.23 -9.91 -2.21
C SER A 184 -26.06 -10.43 -0.78
N HIS A 185 -25.02 -11.18 -0.53
CA HIS A 185 -24.61 -11.63 0.82
C HIS A 185 -23.79 -10.58 1.59
N PHE A 186 -23.57 -9.41 1.01
CA PHE A 186 -22.85 -8.30 1.63
C PHE A 186 -23.70 -7.64 2.75
N ARG A 187 -23.13 -7.60 3.96
CA ARG A 187 -23.74 -6.97 5.15
C ARG A 187 -23.17 -5.56 5.32
N PRO A 188 -23.90 -4.49 4.95
CA PRO A 188 -23.34 -3.15 4.75
C PRO A 188 -22.49 -2.65 5.94
N PHE A 189 -23.03 -2.64 7.16
CA PHE A 189 -22.29 -2.13 8.32
C PHE A 189 -21.10 -2.99 8.70
N ARG A 190 -21.27 -4.31 8.77
CA ARG A 190 -20.25 -5.23 9.27
C ARG A 190 -19.10 -5.41 8.29
N ASP A 191 -19.40 -5.56 7.02
CA ASP A 191 -18.38 -5.79 6.01
C ASP A 191 -17.68 -4.47 5.64
N PHE A 192 -18.41 -3.33 5.63
CA PHE A 192 -17.80 -2.02 5.46
C PHE A 192 -16.83 -1.67 6.60
N THR A 193 -17.18 -1.98 7.85
CA THR A 193 -16.27 -1.79 9.00
C THR A 193 -14.99 -2.61 8.83
N ARG A 194 -15.07 -3.87 8.41
CA ARG A 194 -13.92 -4.72 8.16
C ARG A 194 -13.03 -4.18 7.04
N ILE A 195 -13.65 -3.75 5.94
CA ILE A 195 -12.95 -3.14 4.80
C ILE A 195 -12.25 -1.85 5.26
N SER A 196 -12.91 -1.02 6.07
CA SER A 196 -12.32 0.22 6.58
C SER A 196 -11.13 -0.03 7.51
N ILE A 197 -11.22 -1.03 8.39
CA ILE A 197 -10.09 -1.45 9.25
C ILE A 197 -8.94 -1.95 8.38
N LEU A 198 -9.21 -2.81 7.39
CA LEU A 198 -8.18 -3.31 6.47
C LEU A 198 -7.50 -2.17 5.74
N ASN A 199 -8.24 -1.27 5.09
CA ASN A 199 -7.68 -0.14 4.37
C ASN A 199 -6.84 0.76 5.28
N THR A 200 -7.27 1.00 6.54
CA THR A 200 -6.46 1.75 7.50
C THR A 200 -5.11 1.06 7.74
N VAL A 201 -5.11 -0.25 7.96
CA VAL A 201 -3.88 -1.04 8.15
C VAL A 201 -3.01 -1.01 6.90
N LEU A 202 -3.61 -1.19 5.71
CA LEU A 202 -2.87 -1.19 4.43
C LEU A 202 -2.25 0.19 4.16
N VAL A 203 -2.98 1.28 4.43
CA VAL A 203 -2.44 2.65 4.31
C VAL A 203 -1.28 2.88 5.26
N VAL A 204 -1.43 2.50 6.54
CA VAL A 204 -0.33 2.60 7.51
C VAL A 204 0.89 1.82 7.03
N LEU A 205 0.71 0.57 6.58
CA LEU A 205 1.79 -0.24 6.03
C LEU A 205 2.39 0.37 4.77
N THR A 206 1.57 0.96 3.89
CA THR A 206 2.05 1.63 2.68
C THR A 206 3.01 2.76 3.02
N PHE A 207 2.62 3.65 3.94
CA PHE A 207 3.42 4.84 4.25
C PHE A 207 4.59 4.56 5.20
N LEU A 208 4.43 3.65 6.18
CA LEU A 208 5.46 3.38 7.17
C LEU A 208 6.44 2.27 6.76
N TYR A 209 6.06 1.39 5.85
CA TYR A 209 6.90 0.25 5.48
C TYR A 209 7.13 0.11 3.97
N ILE A 210 6.07 0.04 3.14
CA ILE A 210 6.22 -0.29 1.72
C ILE A 210 6.94 0.82 0.94
N LYS A 211 6.45 2.07 1.03
CA LYS A 211 7.07 3.21 0.33
C LYS A 211 8.51 3.46 0.80
N PRO A 212 8.81 3.50 2.10
CA PRO A 212 10.20 3.61 2.56
C PRO A 212 11.06 2.44 2.08
N ARG A 213 10.57 1.20 2.20
CA ARG A 213 11.33 0.02 1.75
C ARG A 213 11.65 0.09 0.25
N ASN A 214 10.66 0.41 -0.59
CA ASN A 214 10.87 0.51 -2.04
C ASN A 214 11.85 1.63 -2.38
N PHE A 215 11.70 2.78 -1.72
CA PHE A 215 12.64 3.89 -1.84
C PHE A 215 14.08 3.44 -1.50
N PHE A 216 14.29 2.77 -0.37
CA PHE A 216 15.62 2.27 0.00
C PHE A 216 16.11 1.15 -0.91
N GLN A 217 15.23 0.35 -1.52
CA GLN A 217 15.62 -0.69 -2.49
C GLN A 217 16.05 -0.08 -3.83
N GLU A 218 15.34 0.91 -4.33
CA GLU A 218 15.73 1.68 -5.52
C GLU A 218 17.05 2.42 -5.31
N GLU A 219 17.25 3.03 -4.14
CA GLU A 219 18.48 3.73 -3.76
C GLU A 219 19.67 2.77 -3.50
N ARG A 220 19.39 1.52 -3.07
CA ARG A 220 20.46 0.53 -2.84
C ARG A 220 21.13 0.08 -4.14
N GLN A 221 20.48 0.22 -5.27
CA GLN A 221 21.07 0.01 -6.59
C GLN A 221 21.90 1.22 -7.06
N LYS A 222 21.65 2.41 -6.50
CA LYS A 222 22.42 3.63 -6.77
C LYS A 222 23.48 3.81 -5.69
N SER A 223 24.73 4.00 -6.09
CA SER A 223 25.77 4.37 -5.13
C SER A 223 25.38 5.67 -4.42
N PHE A 224 25.64 5.79 -3.10
CA PHE A 224 25.41 7.03 -2.34
C PHE A 224 26.02 8.27 -3.04
N LYS A 225 27.16 8.09 -3.72
CA LYS A 225 27.76 9.13 -4.56
C LYS A 225 26.86 9.55 -5.73
N GLN A 226 26.19 8.59 -6.36
CA GLN A 226 25.29 8.83 -7.49
C GLN A 226 24.00 9.52 -7.04
N PHE A 227 23.47 9.12 -5.89
CA PHE A 227 22.32 9.77 -5.25
C PHE A 227 22.60 11.25 -4.91
N VAL A 228 23.73 11.52 -4.23
CA VAL A 228 24.17 12.88 -3.92
C VAL A 228 24.38 13.69 -5.21
N LYS A 229 24.94 13.07 -6.25
CA LYS A 229 25.16 13.69 -7.54
C LYS A 229 23.84 14.12 -8.19
N GLU A 230 22.88 13.21 -8.31
CA GLU A 230 21.59 13.46 -9.00
C GLU A 230 20.71 14.48 -8.23
N ASN A 231 20.58 14.35 -6.91
CA ASN A 231 19.66 15.18 -6.12
C ASN A 231 20.25 16.52 -5.64
N ILE A 232 21.55 16.58 -5.43
CA ILE A 232 22.21 17.80 -4.94
C ILE A 232 22.94 18.54 -6.07
N LEU A 233 23.62 17.81 -6.97
CA LEU A 233 24.47 18.42 -7.98
C LEU A 233 23.78 18.64 -9.31
N GLU A 234 23.06 17.65 -9.82
CA GLU A 234 22.45 17.64 -11.16
C GLU A 234 20.97 18.05 -11.17
N SER A 235 20.32 18.26 -9.99
CA SER A 235 18.95 18.78 -9.99
C SER A 235 18.90 20.20 -10.53
N ASP A 236 17.87 20.52 -11.31
CA ASP A 236 17.66 21.86 -11.91
C ASP A 236 17.39 22.99 -10.88
N SER A 237 17.37 22.65 -9.59
CA SER A 237 17.16 23.62 -8.52
C SER A 237 18.38 24.51 -8.29
N SER A 238 18.20 25.80 -8.04
CA SER A 238 19.28 26.70 -7.69
C SER A 238 19.99 26.28 -6.38
N LYS A 239 21.24 26.73 -6.18
CA LYS A 239 22.02 26.42 -4.96
C LYS A 239 21.35 26.91 -3.69
N GLU A 240 20.63 28.05 -3.77
CA GLU A 240 19.86 28.62 -2.67
C GLU A 240 18.70 27.67 -2.30
N VAL A 241 17.94 27.21 -3.31
CA VAL A 241 16.84 26.27 -3.10
C VAL A 241 17.33 24.96 -2.51
N LYS A 242 18.47 24.43 -2.96
CA LYS A 242 19.08 23.22 -2.40
C LYS A 242 19.51 23.41 -0.95
N ALA A 243 20.21 24.51 -0.64
CA ALA A 243 20.65 24.83 0.72
C ALA A 243 19.48 25.02 1.68
N CYS A 244 18.45 25.76 1.26
CA CYS A 244 17.23 25.94 2.04
C CYS A 244 16.46 24.62 2.23
N SER A 245 16.46 23.72 1.23
CA SER A 245 15.81 22.41 1.35
C SER A 245 16.53 21.53 2.39
N VAL A 246 17.85 21.53 2.41
CA VAL A 246 18.65 20.84 3.44
C VAL A 246 18.37 21.43 4.81
N ALA A 247 18.43 22.77 4.94
CA ALA A 247 18.18 23.46 6.21
C ALA A 247 16.78 23.13 6.76
N LEU A 248 15.75 23.21 5.92
CA LEU A 248 14.38 22.88 6.30
C LEU A 248 14.24 21.42 6.76
N GLY A 249 14.79 20.49 6.00
CA GLY A 249 14.76 19.06 6.34
C GLY A 249 15.44 18.77 7.67
N VAL A 250 16.68 19.26 7.86
CA VAL A 250 17.45 19.07 9.10
C VAL A 250 16.72 19.70 10.29
N PHE A 251 16.14 20.89 10.13
CA PHE A 251 15.37 21.54 11.18
C PHE A 251 14.25 20.65 11.68
N PHE A 252 13.35 20.20 10.80
CA PHE A 252 12.23 19.34 11.19
C PHE A 252 12.67 17.94 11.60
N GLY A 253 13.81 17.46 11.11
CA GLY A 253 14.39 16.17 11.55
C GLY A 253 14.86 16.16 12.99
N ILE A 254 15.23 17.32 13.56
CA ILE A 254 15.74 17.46 14.93
C ILE A 254 14.71 18.09 15.87
N ALA A 255 13.90 19.03 15.36
CA ALA A 255 12.90 19.74 16.16
C ALA A 255 11.82 18.78 16.71
N PRO A 256 11.24 19.06 17.89
CA PRO A 256 10.39 18.13 18.63
C PRO A 256 8.96 18.03 18.07
N PHE A 257 8.82 17.87 16.75
CA PHE A 257 7.54 17.71 16.05
C PHE A 257 7.20 16.22 15.81
N TRP A 258 7.28 15.41 16.85
CA TRP A 258 7.11 13.95 16.77
C TRP A 258 5.88 13.52 15.97
N GLY A 259 6.11 12.72 14.94
CA GLY A 259 5.06 12.22 14.03
C GLY A 259 4.57 13.22 12.97
N LEU A 260 4.78 14.53 13.15
CA LEU A 260 4.39 15.55 12.19
C LEU A 260 5.55 16.05 11.33
N GLN A 261 6.79 15.71 11.67
CA GLN A 261 8.01 16.22 11.03
C GLN A 261 7.99 16.07 9.50
N THR A 262 7.58 14.90 8.99
CA THR A 262 7.54 14.62 7.55
C THR A 262 6.47 15.45 6.85
N VAL A 263 5.27 15.55 7.45
CA VAL A 263 4.15 16.32 6.89
C VAL A 263 4.50 17.80 6.83
N LEU A 264 5.04 18.35 7.93
CA LEU A 264 5.45 19.75 8.01
C LEU A 264 6.60 20.07 7.03
N THR A 265 7.59 19.17 6.94
CA THR A 265 8.70 19.34 5.99
C THR A 265 8.20 19.40 4.56
N ILE A 266 7.33 18.46 4.14
CA ILE A 266 6.80 18.43 2.77
C ILE A 266 5.90 19.64 2.52
N ALA A 267 4.99 19.96 3.45
CA ALA A 267 4.07 21.07 3.31
C ALA A 267 4.83 22.40 3.13
N LEU A 268 5.84 22.65 3.96
CA LEU A 268 6.63 23.88 3.86
C LEU A 268 7.59 23.86 2.67
N ALA A 269 8.12 22.70 2.28
CA ALA A 269 8.90 22.60 1.05
C ALA A 269 8.06 22.92 -0.18
N VAL A 270 6.77 22.53 -0.20
CA VAL A 270 5.82 22.90 -1.25
C VAL A 270 5.52 24.40 -1.21
N PHE A 271 5.21 24.93 -0.03
CA PHE A 271 4.86 26.34 0.17
C PHE A 271 6.00 27.28 -0.27
N PHE A 272 7.23 26.98 0.13
CA PHE A 272 8.41 27.78 -0.24
C PHE A 272 9.03 27.39 -1.59
N ARG A 273 8.40 26.50 -2.36
CA ARG A 273 8.89 26.00 -3.66
C ARG A 273 10.31 25.41 -3.58
N LEU A 274 10.61 24.74 -2.48
CA LEU A 274 11.88 24.05 -2.25
C LEU A 274 11.89 22.66 -2.90
N ASN A 275 13.09 22.05 -2.94
CA ASN A 275 13.22 20.66 -3.40
C ASN A 275 12.66 19.70 -2.32
N LYS A 276 11.47 19.18 -2.59
CA LYS A 276 10.70 18.32 -1.67
C LYS A 276 11.45 17.04 -1.32
N THR A 277 12.10 16.43 -2.31
CA THR A 277 12.86 15.18 -2.14
C THR A 277 14.05 15.40 -1.22
N LEU A 278 14.81 16.47 -1.45
CA LEU A 278 15.97 16.81 -0.64
C LEU A 278 15.57 17.18 0.79
N ALA A 279 14.52 17.98 0.97
CA ALA A 279 13.99 18.34 2.29
C ALA A 279 13.49 17.10 3.05
N PHE A 280 12.73 16.21 2.38
CA PHE A 280 12.27 14.96 2.98
C PHE A 280 13.41 14.06 3.45
N ILE A 281 14.45 13.87 2.63
CA ILE A 281 15.59 13.02 3.00
C ILE A 281 16.32 13.62 4.21
N CYS A 282 16.58 14.92 4.20
CA CYS A 282 17.23 15.61 5.30
C CYS A 282 16.38 15.64 6.58
N SER A 283 15.06 15.48 6.51
CA SER A 283 14.20 15.39 7.70
C SER A 283 14.29 14.03 8.41
N ASN A 284 14.87 13.01 7.76
CA ASN A 284 15.08 11.69 8.33
C ASN A 284 16.45 11.53 9.03
N VAL A 285 17.04 12.61 9.53
CA VAL A 285 18.26 12.57 10.35
C VAL A 285 18.04 11.81 11.66
N SER A 286 16.82 11.82 12.18
CA SER A 286 16.41 11.08 13.40
C SER A 286 16.18 9.59 13.12
N ILE A 287 17.18 8.91 12.54
CA ILE A 287 17.16 7.44 12.46
C ILE A 287 17.33 6.84 13.87
N PRO A 288 16.80 5.64 14.14
CA PRO A 288 16.80 5.05 15.48
C PRO A 288 18.12 5.12 16.25
N PRO A 289 19.30 4.88 15.66
CA PRO A 289 20.57 5.02 16.36
C PRO A 289 20.94 6.46 16.76
N MET A 290 20.41 7.46 16.05
CA MET A 290 20.68 8.87 16.30
C MET A 290 19.77 9.49 17.36
N ILE A 291 18.59 8.89 17.60
CA ILE A 291 17.61 9.43 18.55
C ILE A 291 18.19 9.63 19.96
N PRO A 292 18.88 8.65 20.58
CA PRO A 292 19.47 8.84 21.90
C PRO A 292 20.48 10.00 21.92
N ILE A 293 21.30 10.13 20.87
CA ILE A 293 22.33 11.18 20.75
C ILE A 293 21.65 12.56 20.66
N LEU A 294 20.59 12.69 19.87
CA LEU A 294 19.85 13.94 19.70
C LEU A 294 19.13 14.34 20.99
N ILE A 295 18.53 13.37 21.71
CA ILE A 295 17.90 13.62 23.02
C ILE A 295 18.94 14.10 24.04
N LEU A 296 20.07 13.42 24.15
CA LEU A 296 21.18 13.80 25.03
C LEU A 296 21.68 15.20 24.74
N ALA A 297 21.97 15.50 23.47
CA ALA A 297 22.46 16.82 23.04
C ALA A 297 21.41 17.90 23.35
N SER A 298 20.13 17.63 23.08
CA SER A 298 19.04 18.56 23.37
C SER A 298 18.91 18.85 24.86
N LEU A 299 18.96 17.82 25.72
CA LEU A 299 18.90 18.00 27.17
C LEU A 299 20.08 18.79 27.70
N LYS A 300 21.35 18.53 27.25
CA LYS A 300 22.53 19.28 27.63
C LYS A 300 22.45 20.76 27.23
N ILE A 301 22.07 21.05 25.99
CA ILE A 301 21.90 22.40 25.50
C ILE A 301 20.80 23.14 26.28
N GLY A 302 19.66 22.43 26.50
CA GLY A 302 18.58 22.99 27.27
C GLY A 302 18.95 23.29 28.72
N ALA A 303 19.65 22.37 29.39
CA ALA A 303 20.14 22.58 30.75
C ALA A 303 21.08 23.81 30.85
N PHE A 304 21.96 23.95 29.87
CA PHE A 304 22.86 25.12 29.79
C PHE A 304 22.10 26.44 29.65
N ILE A 305 21.04 26.46 28.85
CA ILE A 305 20.24 27.68 28.56
C ILE A 305 19.29 28.01 29.72
N THR A 306 18.66 26.99 30.31
CA THR A 306 17.62 27.18 31.36
C THR A 306 18.23 27.24 32.78
N GLY A 307 19.55 27.08 32.94
CA GLY A 307 20.22 27.05 34.26
C GLY A 307 19.87 25.79 35.06
N GLY A 308 19.39 24.74 34.41
CA GLY A 308 19.03 23.47 35.07
C GLY A 308 20.27 22.62 35.37
N GLN A 309 20.08 21.56 36.19
CA GLN A 309 21.16 20.61 36.46
C GLN A 309 21.58 19.87 35.19
N VAL A 310 22.89 19.83 34.96
CA VAL A 310 23.49 19.00 33.90
C VAL A 310 23.45 17.56 34.38
N LEU A 311 22.69 16.75 33.68
CA LEU A 311 22.51 15.29 33.74
C LEU A 311 23.00 14.56 35.00
N PRO A 312 22.17 13.83 35.73
CA PRO A 312 22.65 12.91 36.76
C PRO A 312 23.48 11.79 36.10
N GLU A 313 24.41 11.22 36.87
CA GLU A 313 25.17 10.01 36.52
C GLU A 313 24.27 8.79 36.54
N GLY A 314 23.31 8.68 35.62
CA GLY A 314 22.34 7.60 35.53
C GLY A 314 21.75 7.43 34.14
N GLU A 315 21.05 6.32 33.91
CA GLU A 315 20.40 6.02 32.64
C GLU A 315 19.29 7.03 32.34
N ILE A 316 19.33 7.62 31.13
CA ILE A 316 18.29 8.51 30.64
C ILE A 316 17.11 7.63 30.20
N ASN A 317 16.07 7.61 31.03
CA ASN A 317 14.81 6.96 30.70
C ASN A 317 13.75 7.98 30.27
N MET A 318 12.61 7.49 29.78
CA MET A 318 11.52 8.34 29.29
C MET A 318 10.91 9.23 30.39
N ASP A 319 10.95 8.82 31.65
CA ASP A 319 10.42 9.61 32.76
C ASP A 319 11.33 10.77 33.11
N TYR A 320 12.64 10.61 32.94
CA TYR A 320 13.60 11.70 33.03
C TYR A 320 13.34 12.77 31.95
N VAL A 321 13.10 12.36 30.70
CA VAL A 321 12.78 13.29 29.60
C VAL A 321 11.47 14.02 29.88
N LYS A 322 10.45 13.36 30.42
CA LYS A 322 9.19 13.99 30.80
C LYS A 322 9.34 15.03 31.91
N SER A 323 10.12 14.73 32.94
CA SER A 323 10.37 15.66 34.07
C SER A 323 11.20 16.89 33.64
N HIS A 324 12.01 16.75 32.58
CA HIS A 324 12.84 17.83 32.01
C HIS A 324 12.35 18.29 30.64
N LEU A 325 11.04 18.18 30.38
CA LEU A 325 10.45 18.46 29.09
C LEU A 325 10.78 19.86 28.55
N LEU A 326 10.76 20.89 29.40
CA LEU A 326 11.09 22.25 29.03
C LEU A 326 12.55 22.37 28.53
N GLN A 327 13.49 21.75 29.26
CA GLN A 327 14.91 21.72 28.87
C GLN A 327 15.07 21.01 27.52
N TYR A 328 14.39 19.87 27.34
CA TYR A 328 14.40 19.14 26.08
C TYR A 328 13.83 19.99 24.92
N LEU A 329 12.68 20.65 25.11
CA LEU A 329 12.05 21.48 24.05
C LEU A 329 12.94 22.67 23.65
N VAL A 330 13.46 23.41 24.64
CA VAL A 330 14.35 24.55 24.39
C VAL A 330 15.63 24.08 23.70
N GLY A 331 16.26 23.05 24.23
CA GLY A 331 17.52 22.55 23.68
C GLY A 331 17.38 21.94 22.29
N SER A 332 16.31 21.20 22.03
CA SER A 332 16.07 20.63 20.69
C SER A 332 15.77 21.69 19.64
N MET A 333 15.07 22.77 19.99
CA MET A 333 14.86 23.90 19.09
C MET A 333 16.17 24.62 18.74
N VAL A 334 17.01 24.90 19.74
CA VAL A 334 18.31 25.51 19.51
C VAL A 334 19.24 24.63 18.70
N LEU A 335 19.27 23.32 19.01
CA LEU A 335 20.01 22.32 18.24
C LEU A 335 19.53 22.25 16.78
N ALA A 336 18.22 22.23 16.56
CA ALA A 336 17.61 22.18 15.25
C ALA A 336 17.96 23.40 14.39
N ILE A 337 17.84 24.61 14.97
CA ILE A 337 18.18 25.85 14.28
C ILE A 337 19.68 25.88 13.93
N THR A 338 20.55 25.58 14.91
CA THR A 338 21.99 25.57 14.70
C THR A 338 22.41 24.56 13.63
N ALA A 339 21.92 23.34 13.70
CA ALA A 339 22.21 22.31 12.71
C ALA A 339 21.71 22.69 11.32
N ALA A 340 20.49 23.26 11.22
CA ALA A 340 19.92 23.72 9.97
C ALA A 340 20.79 24.83 9.32
N VAL A 341 21.21 25.82 10.08
CA VAL A 341 22.06 26.91 9.59
C VAL A 341 23.45 26.39 9.17
N VAL A 342 24.07 25.53 9.98
CA VAL A 342 25.39 24.97 9.69
C VAL A 342 25.35 24.08 8.45
N LEU A 343 24.42 23.14 8.37
CA LEU A 343 24.36 22.19 7.24
C LEU A 343 23.83 22.85 5.97
N GLY A 344 22.84 23.73 6.08
CA GLY A 344 22.36 24.52 4.95
C GLY A 344 23.44 25.46 4.40
N GLY A 345 24.16 26.18 5.30
CA GLY A 345 25.29 27.04 4.95
C GLY A 345 26.46 26.27 4.31
N ALA A 346 26.82 25.13 4.88
CA ALA A 346 27.83 24.25 4.30
C ALA A 346 27.44 23.78 2.90
N THR A 347 26.19 23.36 2.72
CA THR A 347 25.65 22.96 1.40
C THR A 347 25.76 24.12 0.39
N TYR A 348 25.39 25.32 0.79
CA TYR A 348 25.50 26.51 -0.08
C TYR A 348 26.93 26.78 -0.50
N LEU A 349 27.86 26.77 0.46
CA LEU A 349 29.29 27.05 0.21
C LEU A 349 29.93 25.98 -0.70
N LEU A 350 29.62 24.72 -0.48
CA LEU A 350 30.10 23.61 -1.31
C LEU A 350 29.60 23.74 -2.77
N LEU A 351 28.33 24.08 -2.95
CA LEU A 351 27.75 24.26 -4.30
C LEU A 351 28.31 25.53 -4.99
N LYS A 352 28.58 26.60 -4.22
CA LYS A 352 29.19 27.83 -4.74
C LYS A 352 30.64 27.61 -5.20
N LYS A 353 31.41 26.81 -4.48
CA LYS A 353 32.82 26.51 -4.81
C LYS A 353 32.96 25.65 -6.08
N ARG A 354 31.94 24.92 -6.45
CA ARG A 354 31.95 24.02 -7.60
C ARG A 354 31.51 24.66 -8.93
N GLN A 355 30.96 25.88 -8.88
CA GLN A 355 30.60 26.69 -10.07
C GLN A 355 31.73 27.67 -10.47
N LYS A 356 32.82 27.74 -9.72
CA LYS A 356 34.07 28.35 -10.10
C LYS A 356 35.01 27.26 -10.65
#